data_664244a8ef8c75170ccd24dd40da1212
#
_entry.id   664244a8ef8c75170ccd24dd40da1212
#
_cell.length_a   1.000
_cell.length_b   1.000
_cell.length_c   1.000
_cell.angle_alpha   90.00
_cell.angle_beta   90.00
_cell.angle_gamma   90.00
#
_symmetry.space_group_name_H-M   'P 1'
#
loop_
_entity.id
_entity.type
_entity.pdbx_description
1 polymer ?
#
loop_
_entity_poly.entity_id
_entity_poly.type
_entity_poly.pdbx_seq_one_letter_code
_entity_poly.pdbx_strand_id
1 'polypeptide(L)'
;IFMEMTYVRKRIEEASNLVCLLGISTSMDCGCLNYRQEDGLYDLEQKYGHAPEEIFSSVFFSTRPQQFFDFYKTEILKRTGMPDDCMKTLARMETDGRLKAIITRELFSLPRRAGCQNVVELHGSIYENHCPRCGKAFDIGYMLETDGVPLCPECKVPIRPGVNLIGDRMSSARITMAAAELAKADTLLILGGHMETPLVSNMLPYFHGNLVILVNESKHLSDRMADFTYYGKPRDILPQLYPAAAG
;
A
#
# COMPACT_ATOMS: atom_id res chain seq x y z
N ILE A 1 11.81 23.43 14.88
CA ILE A 1 10.93 22.84 13.83
C ILE A 1 11.27 23.44 12.46
N PHE A 2 11.29 24.76 12.25
CA PHE A 2 11.52 25.36 10.92
C PHE A 2 12.95 25.10 10.37
N MET A 3 13.99 25.24 11.19
CA MET A 3 15.38 24.94 10.81
C MET A 3 15.58 23.45 10.53
N GLU A 4 14.95 22.59 11.30
CA GLU A 4 14.98 21.15 11.14
C GLU A 4 14.32 20.70 9.82
N MET A 5 13.14 21.25 9.50
CA MET A 5 12.45 20.94 8.23
C MET A 5 13.27 21.38 7.02
N THR A 6 13.94 22.54 7.09
CA THR A 6 14.85 23.00 6.02
C THR A 6 16.04 22.05 5.84
N TYR A 7 16.60 21.54 6.93
CA TYR A 7 17.66 20.56 6.88
C TYR A 7 17.18 19.24 6.23
N VAL A 8 16.01 18.72 6.64
CA VAL A 8 15.45 17.49 6.09
C VAL A 8 15.12 17.63 4.61
N ARG A 9 14.56 18.78 4.17
CA ARG A 9 14.35 19.08 2.75
C ARG A 9 15.65 18.93 1.94
N LYS A 10 16.72 19.57 2.42
CA LYS A 10 18.03 19.49 1.77
C LYS A 10 18.53 18.04 1.69
N ARG A 11 18.38 17.26 2.76
CA ARG A 11 18.77 15.84 2.79
C ARG A 11 17.97 15.00 1.79
N ILE A 12 16.67 15.26 1.64
CA ILE A 12 15.82 14.60 0.61
C ILE A 12 16.29 14.98 -0.80
N GLU A 13 16.62 16.25 -1.04
CA GLU A 13 17.11 16.73 -2.33
C GLU A 13 18.50 16.17 -2.68
N GLU A 14 19.34 15.93 -1.69
CA GLU A 14 20.68 15.37 -1.84
C GLU A 14 20.70 13.84 -1.88
N ALA A 15 19.63 13.16 -1.51
CA ALA A 15 19.54 11.71 -1.50
C ALA A 15 19.79 11.13 -2.90
N SER A 16 20.67 10.14 -2.99
CA SER A 16 20.97 9.43 -4.24
C SER A 16 20.02 8.25 -4.45
N ASN A 17 19.63 7.59 -3.37
CA ASN A 17 18.74 6.43 -3.37
C ASN A 17 17.74 6.50 -2.21
N LEU A 18 16.71 7.31 -2.35
CA LEU A 18 15.63 7.37 -1.39
C LEU A 18 14.61 6.26 -1.70
N VAL A 19 14.25 5.48 -0.69
CA VAL A 19 13.18 4.46 -0.76
C VAL A 19 12.09 4.82 0.24
N CYS A 20 10.83 4.63 -0.15
CA CYS A 20 9.66 4.89 0.68
C CYS A 20 9.02 3.58 1.15
N LEU A 21 8.81 3.42 2.46
CA LEU A 21 7.88 2.45 3.04
C LEU A 21 6.54 3.15 3.26
N LEU A 22 5.52 2.72 2.50
CA LEU A 22 4.20 3.34 2.51
C LEU A 22 3.23 2.47 3.31
N GLY A 23 2.82 2.98 4.48
CA GLY A 23 1.93 2.30 5.41
C GLY A 23 0.46 2.45 5.04
N ILE A 24 -0.38 1.63 5.67
CA ILE A 24 -1.80 1.50 5.33
C ILE A 24 -2.64 2.75 5.68
N SER A 25 -2.22 3.58 6.65
CA SER A 25 -2.98 4.79 7.00
C SER A 25 -3.05 5.79 5.84
N THR A 26 -2.07 5.80 4.94
CA THR A 26 -2.10 6.64 3.74
C THR A 26 -3.21 6.26 2.77
N SER A 27 -3.53 4.98 2.64
CA SER A 27 -4.67 4.54 1.81
C SER A 27 -6.01 4.88 2.43
N MET A 28 -6.11 4.85 3.76
CA MET A 28 -7.31 5.31 4.48
C MET A 28 -7.54 6.81 4.28
N ASP A 29 -6.50 7.61 4.34
CA ASP A 29 -6.56 9.05 4.04
C ASP A 29 -7.05 9.34 2.61
N CYS A 30 -6.77 8.43 1.68
CA CYS A 30 -7.27 8.47 0.30
C CYS A 30 -8.72 7.97 0.14
N GLY A 31 -9.38 7.53 1.22
CA GLY A 31 -10.77 7.04 1.22
C GLY A 31 -10.92 5.54 0.88
N CYS A 32 -9.82 4.76 0.94
CA CYS A 32 -9.91 3.31 0.81
C CYS A 32 -10.43 2.66 2.10
N LEU A 33 -11.12 1.55 1.96
CA LEU A 33 -11.54 0.78 3.13
C LEU A 33 -10.35 0.04 3.75
N ASN A 34 -10.22 0.17 5.06
CA ASN A 34 -9.43 -0.77 5.86
C ASN A 34 -10.39 -1.75 6.57
N TYR A 35 -10.51 -2.96 6.06
CA TYR A 35 -11.36 -4.00 6.65
C TYR A 35 -10.89 -4.51 8.03
N ARG A 36 -9.74 -4.02 8.51
CA ARG A 36 -9.19 -4.31 9.85
C ARG A 36 -9.37 -3.15 10.83
N GLN A 37 -10.01 -2.07 10.42
CA GLN A 37 -10.27 -0.96 11.31
C GLN A 37 -11.43 -1.30 12.23
N GLU A 38 -11.30 -1.06 13.53
CA GLU A 38 -12.30 -1.40 14.55
C GLU A 38 -13.64 -0.71 14.30
N ASP A 39 -13.61 0.53 13.81
CA ASP A 39 -14.82 1.28 13.45
C ASP A 39 -15.48 0.65 12.23
N GLY A 40 -16.66 0.07 12.40
CA GLY A 40 -17.48 -0.53 11.33
C GLY A 40 -17.25 -2.03 11.12
N LEU A 41 -16.33 -2.70 11.82
CA LEU A 41 -16.18 -4.17 11.77
C LEU A 41 -17.48 -4.87 12.17
N TYR A 42 -18.13 -4.41 13.24
CA TYR A 42 -19.38 -4.96 13.72
C TYR A 42 -20.48 -4.87 12.67
N ASP A 43 -20.61 -3.74 11.98
CA ASP A 43 -21.61 -3.54 10.92
C ASP A 43 -21.37 -4.47 9.73
N LEU A 44 -20.10 -4.68 9.36
CA LEU A 44 -19.73 -5.62 8.31
C LEU A 44 -20.01 -7.07 8.71
N GLU A 45 -19.70 -7.44 9.94
CA GLU A 45 -19.98 -8.78 10.46
C GLU A 45 -21.51 -9.04 10.51
N GLN A 46 -22.30 -8.06 10.97
CA GLN A 46 -23.77 -8.15 10.94
C GLN A 46 -24.30 -8.27 9.50
N LYS A 47 -23.71 -7.53 8.56
CA LYS A 47 -24.15 -7.52 7.15
C LYS A 47 -23.88 -8.84 6.43
N TYR A 48 -22.70 -9.44 6.67
CA TYR A 48 -22.23 -10.61 5.93
C TYR A 48 -22.29 -11.92 6.73
N GLY A 49 -22.59 -11.86 8.03
CA GLY A 49 -22.66 -13.03 8.92
C GLY A 49 -21.30 -13.67 9.27
N HIS A 50 -20.20 -13.02 8.87
CA HIS A 50 -18.82 -13.47 9.11
C HIS A 50 -17.92 -12.26 9.31
N ALA A 51 -16.86 -12.43 10.11
CA ALA A 51 -15.84 -11.39 10.29
C ALA A 51 -15.15 -11.08 8.93
N PRO A 52 -14.85 -9.78 8.63
CA PRO A 52 -14.17 -9.41 7.39
C PRO A 52 -12.88 -10.14 7.10
N GLU A 53 -12.08 -10.44 8.15
CA GLU A 53 -10.86 -11.23 8.00
C GLU A 53 -11.14 -12.69 7.63
N GLU A 54 -12.23 -13.28 8.12
CA GLU A 54 -12.64 -14.62 7.71
C GLU A 54 -13.03 -14.64 6.23
N ILE A 55 -13.83 -13.66 5.80
CA ILE A 55 -14.26 -13.55 4.40
C ILE A 55 -13.06 -13.30 3.49
N PHE A 56 -12.14 -12.42 3.89
CA PHE A 56 -10.95 -12.06 3.10
C PHE A 56 -9.83 -13.10 3.23
N SER A 57 -10.19 -14.39 3.22
CA SER A 57 -9.26 -15.51 3.32
C SER A 57 -9.31 -16.42 2.09
N SER A 58 -8.20 -17.12 1.82
CA SER A 58 -8.11 -18.10 0.73
C SER A 58 -9.04 -19.29 0.92
N VAL A 59 -9.29 -19.67 2.15
CA VAL A 59 -10.23 -20.75 2.50
C VAL A 59 -11.65 -20.33 2.17
N PHE A 60 -12.04 -19.13 2.56
CA PHE A 60 -13.41 -18.63 2.31
C PHE A 60 -13.63 -18.42 0.81
N PHE A 61 -12.66 -17.84 0.09
CA PHE A 61 -12.69 -17.73 -1.36
C PHE A 61 -12.93 -19.09 -2.05
N SER A 62 -12.27 -20.14 -1.58
CA SER A 62 -12.34 -21.47 -2.19
C SER A 62 -13.64 -22.20 -1.85
N THR A 63 -14.19 -22.02 -0.65
CA THR A 63 -15.35 -22.78 -0.16
C THR A 63 -16.68 -22.04 -0.33
N ARG A 64 -16.66 -20.71 -0.36
CA ARG A 64 -17.83 -19.83 -0.43
C ARG A 64 -17.63 -18.66 -1.41
N PRO A 65 -17.34 -18.96 -2.69
CA PRO A 65 -16.95 -17.91 -3.65
C PRO A 65 -18.04 -16.85 -3.85
N GLN A 66 -19.33 -17.20 -3.81
CA GLN A 66 -20.41 -16.23 -3.94
C GLN A 66 -20.34 -15.17 -2.83
N GLN A 67 -20.32 -15.60 -1.58
CA GLN A 67 -20.25 -14.67 -0.42
C GLN A 67 -18.94 -13.87 -0.41
N PHE A 68 -17.82 -14.50 -0.81
CA PHE A 68 -16.55 -13.81 -0.98
C PHE A 68 -16.67 -12.65 -1.98
N PHE A 69 -17.22 -12.90 -3.17
CA PHE A 69 -17.32 -11.88 -4.21
C PHE A 69 -18.36 -10.81 -3.90
N ASP A 70 -19.45 -11.14 -3.19
CA ASP A 70 -20.41 -10.15 -2.69
C ASP A 70 -19.74 -9.14 -1.76
N PHE A 71 -18.92 -9.61 -0.82
CA PHE A 71 -18.10 -8.76 0.04
C PHE A 71 -17.01 -8.01 -0.75
N TYR A 72 -16.20 -8.74 -1.52
CA TYR A 72 -15.03 -8.20 -2.21
C TYR A 72 -15.40 -7.07 -3.18
N LYS A 73 -16.45 -7.26 -3.97
CA LYS A 73 -16.94 -6.24 -4.90
C LYS A 73 -17.48 -5.01 -4.18
N THR A 74 -18.28 -5.22 -3.14
CA THR A 74 -18.99 -4.14 -2.46
C THR A 74 -18.06 -3.34 -1.55
N GLU A 75 -17.24 -4.02 -0.76
CA GLU A 75 -16.46 -3.37 0.29
C GLU A 75 -15.03 -3.03 -0.17
N ILE A 76 -14.44 -3.80 -1.09
CA ILE A 76 -13.08 -3.56 -1.55
C ILE A 76 -13.06 -2.84 -2.90
N LEU A 77 -13.62 -3.46 -3.96
CA LEU A 77 -13.46 -2.95 -5.32
C LEU A 77 -14.20 -1.62 -5.57
N LYS A 78 -15.29 -1.34 -4.85
CA LYS A 78 -16.02 -0.06 -4.96
C LYS A 78 -15.45 1.07 -4.08
N ARG A 79 -14.48 0.77 -3.20
CA ARG A 79 -13.91 1.73 -2.25
C ARG A 79 -12.41 1.92 -2.48
N THR A 80 -12.05 2.22 -3.72
CA THR A 80 -10.65 2.31 -4.17
C THR A 80 -9.97 3.65 -3.86
N GLY A 81 -10.70 4.60 -3.30
CA GLY A 81 -10.19 5.93 -2.98
C GLY A 81 -9.62 6.70 -4.19
N MET A 82 -8.99 7.83 -3.93
CA MET A 82 -8.30 8.65 -4.93
C MET A 82 -6.91 9.06 -4.42
N PRO A 83 -5.87 9.01 -5.28
CA PRO A 83 -4.54 9.47 -4.91
C PRO A 83 -4.57 10.93 -4.42
N ASP A 84 -4.06 11.16 -3.22
CA ASP A 84 -3.97 12.46 -2.58
C ASP A 84 -2.66 13.19 -2.89
N ASP A 85 -2.39 14.29 -2.21
CA ASP A 85 -1.18 15.09 -2.42
C ASP A 85 0.10 14.40 -1.93
N CYS A 86 -0.02 13.44 -0.99
CA CYS A 86 1.10 12.56 -0.63
C CYS A 86 1.51 11.72 -1.85
N MET A 87 0.56 11.02 -2.48
CA MET A 87 0.81 10.16 -3.63
C MET A 87 1.34 10.95 -4.84
N LYS A 88 0.77 12.14 -5.11
CA LYS A 88 1.26 13.04 -6.17
C LYS A 88 2.68 13.55 -5.90
N THR A 89 3.00 13.83 -4.63
CA THR A 89 4.35 14.24 -4.25
C THR A 89 5.36 13.10 -4.43
N LEU A 90 5.01 11.86 -4.07
CA LEU A 90 5.84 10.69 -4.35
C LEU A 90 6.10 10.52 -5.87
N ALA A 91 5.07 10.68 -6.70
CA ALA A 91 5.22 10.60 -8.16
C ALA A 91 6.17 11.68 -8.70
N ARG A 92 6.09 12.91 -8.17
CA ARG A 92 7.03 13.98 -8.51
C ARG A 92 8.46 13.65 -8.05
N MET A 93 8.64 13.15 -6.83
CA MET A 93 9.96 12.74 -6.32
C MET A 93 10.59 11.64 -7.18
N GLU A 94 9.79 10.71 -7.71
CA GLU A 94 10.27 9.68 -8.64
C GLU A 94 10.64 10.30 -9.99
N THR A 95 9.80 11.18 -10.55
CA THR A 95 10.07 11.91 -11.81
C THR A 95 11.35 12.73 -11.73
N ASP A 96 11.59 13.39 -10.58
CA ASP A 96 12.80 14.17 -10.31
C ASP A 96 14.04 13.28 -10.02
N GLY A 97 13.86 11.96 -10.04
CA GLY A 97 14.92 10.97 -9.84
C GLY A 97 15.40 10.82 -8.39
N ARG A 98 14.68 11.34 -7.40
CA ARG A 98 15.01 11.23 -5.97
C ARG A 98 14.50 9.93 -5.38
N LEU A 99 13.21 9.64 -5.57
CA LEU A 99 12.58 8.40 -5.11
C LEU A 99 12.90 7.26 -6.09
N LYS A 100 13.46 6.17 -5.58
CA LYS A 100 13.87 5.02 -6.40
C LYS A 100 12.86 3.88 -6.32
N ALA A 101 12.20 3.70 -5.18
CA ALA A 101 11.16 2.69 -5.02
C ALA A 101 10.18 3.06 -3.91
N ILE A 102 8.96 2.59 -4.06
CA ILE A 102 7.94 2.56 -3.01
C ILE A 102 7.66 1.10 -2.68
N ILE A 103 7.69 0.76 -1.40
CA ILE A 103 7.35 -0.58 -0.90
C ILE A 103 6.11 -0.43 -0.04
N THR A 104 5.07 -1.18 -0.36
CA THR A 104 3.78 -1.07 0.33
C THR A 104 3.08 -2.40 0.52
N ARG A 105 2.15 -2.44 1.47
CA ARG A 105 1.20 -3.54 1.68
C ARG A 105 -0.24 -3.14 1.32
N GLU A 106 -0.44 -1.92 0.83
CA GLU A 106 -1.75 -1.48 0.37
C GLU A 106 -2.15 -2.21 -0.94
N LEU A 107 -3.45 -2.30 -1.20
CA LEU A 107 -4.01 -3.15 -2.28
C LEU A 107 -4.52 -2.33 -3.48
N PHE A 108 -4.60 -1.01 -3.34
CA PHE A 108 -5.36 -0.13 -4.25
C PHE A 108 -4.49 0.56 -5.30
N SER A 109 -3.19 0.23 -5.34
CA SER A 109 -2.21 0.79 -6.28
C SER A 109 -2.21 2.32 -6.34
N LEU A 110 -2.45 2.98 -5.20
CA LEU A 110 -2.55 4.44 -5.14
C LEU A 110 -1.30 5.16 -5.67
N PRO A 111 -0.06 4.75 -5.33
CA PRO A 111 1.13 5.37 -5.91
C PRO A 111 1.19 5.19 -7.43
N ARG A 112 0.87 4.00 -7.97
CA ARG A 112 0.83 3.75 -9.42
C ARG A 112 -0.23 4.62 -10.11
N ARG A 113 -1.40 4.74 -9.49
CA ARG A 113 -2.49 5.60 -9.98
C ARG A 113 -2.15 7.08 -9.94
N ALA A 114 -1.22 7.49 -9.07
CA ALA A 114 -0.64 8.83 -9.05
C ALA A 114 0.47 9.05 -10.08
N GLY A 115 0.96 7.98 -10.74
CA GLY A 115 2.00 8.06 -11.77
C GLY A 115 3.32 7.38 -11.43
N CYS A 116 3.50 6.86 -10.20
CA CYS A 116 4.72 6.15 -9.82
C CYS A 116 4.87 4.84 -10.61
N GLN A 117 6.08 4.54 -11.04
CA GLN A 117 6.41 3.36 -11.84
C GLN A 117 7.05 2.25 -11.00
N ASN A 118 7.96 2.61 -10.09
CA ASN A 118 8.71 1.66 -9.30
C ASN A 118 8.06 1.42 -7.93
N VAL A 119 6.99 0.62 -7.92
CA VAL A 119 6.21 0.29 -6.73
C VAL A 119 6.23 -1.23 -6.50
N VAL A 120 6.67 -1.66 -5.32
CA VAL A 120 6.62 -3.06 -4.87
C VAL A 120 5.42 -3.26 -3.96
N GLU A 121 4.36 -3.84 -4.51
CA GLU A 121 3.11 -4.13 -3.82
C GLU A 121 3.18 -5.52 -3.20
N LEU A 122 3.64 -5.62 -1.94
CA LEU A 122 3.93 -6.89 -1.25
C LEU A 122 2.72 -7.82 -1.15
N HIS A 123 1.52 -7.27 -1.05
CA HIS A 123 0.26 -8.03 -1.00
C HIS A 123 -0.50 -8.06 -2.33
N GLY A 124 0.14 -7.66 -3.43
CA GLY A 124 -0.51 -7.60 -4.73
C GLY A 124 -1.43 -6.41 -4.90
N SER A 125 -2.26 -6.44 -5.92
CA SER A 125 -3.14 -5.35 -6.32
C SER A 125 -4.51 -5.84 -6.76
N ILE A 126 -5.56 -5.07 -6.44
CA ILE A 126 -6.93 -5.31 -6.94
C ILE A 126 -7.03 -5.21 -8.47
N TYR A 127 -5.99 -4.71 -9.13
CA TYR A 127 -5.92 -4.56 -10.59
C TYR A 127 -5.22 -5.75 -11.29
N GLU A 128 -4.64 -6.70 -10.55
CA GLU A 128 -3.86 -7.83 -11.09
C GLU A 128 -4.64 -9.16 -11.06
N ASN A 129 -5.92 -9.14 -11.38
CA ASN A 129 -6.77 -10.34 -11.34
C ASN A 129 -6.45 -11.28 -12.49
N HIS A 130 -6.49 -12.60 -12.25
CA HIS A 130 -6.12 -13.60 -13.26
C HIS A 130 -6.88 -14.92 -13.11
N CYS A 131 -6.99 -15.64 -14.20
CA CYS A 131 -7.47 -17.02 -14.17
C CYS A 131 -6.40 -17.94 -13.55
N PRO A 132 -6.69 -18.70 -12.49
CA PRO A 132 -5.70 -19.59 -11.88
C PRO A 132 -5.32 -20.78 -12.76
N ARG A 133 -6.08 -21.07 -13.84
CA ARG A 133 -5.84 -22.21 -14.74
C ARG A 133 -5.05 -21.81 -15.98
N CYS A 134 -5.43 -20.73 -16.69
CA CYS A 134 -4.78 -20.34 -17.95
C CYS A 134 -3.93 -19.07 -17.82
N GLY A 135 -3.92 -18.40 -16.68
CA GLY A 135 -3.14 -17.18 -16.45
C GLY A 135 -3.70 -15.91 -17.10
N LYS A 136 -4.82 -15.99 -17.85
CA LYS A 136 -5.42 -14.82 -18.49
C LYS A 136 -5.73 -13.73 -17.46
N ALA A 137 -5.27 -12.51 -17.74
CA ALA A 137 -5.52 -11.34 -16.91
C ALA A 137 -6.93 -10.77 -17.12
N PHE A 138 -7.50 -10.21 -16.05
CA PHE A 138 -8.80 -9.57 -16.05
C PHE A 138 -8.70 -8.24 -15.30
N ASP A 139 -9.30 -7.22 -15.86
CA ASP A 139 -9.34 -5.90 -15.22
C ASP A 139 -10.41 -5.83 -14.10
N ILE A 140 -10.38 -4.74 -13.36
CA ILE A 140 -11.33 -4.50 -12.27
C ILE A 140 -12.76 -4.30 -12.81
N GLY A 141 -12.92 -3.79 -14.04
CA GLY A 141 -14.22 -3.62 -14.69
C GLY A 141 -14.90 -4.96 -14.87
N TYR A 142 -14.20 -5.95 -15.44
CA TYR A 142 -14.72 -7.32 -15.56
C TYR A 142 -15.16 -7.91 -14.22
N MET A 143 -14.37 -7.66 -13.17
CA MET A 143 -14.68 -8.15 -11.82
C MET A 143 -15.95 -7.51 -11.26
N LEU A 144 -16.18 -6.23 -11.52
CA LEU A 144 -17.34 -5.48 -11.01
C LEU A 144 -18.60 -5.72 -11.82
N GLU A 145 -18.52 -5.80 -13.15
CA GLU A 145 -19.66 -5.90 -14.06
C GLU A 145 -20.26 -7.31 -14.15
N THR A 146 -19.46 -8.34 -13.82
CA THR A 146 -19.96 -9.72 -13.83
C THR A 146 -20.93 -9.94 -12.67
N ASP A 147 -22.12 -10.43 -12.92
CA ASP A 147 -23.05 -10.84 -11.87
C ASP A 147 -22.53 -12.07 -11.11
N GLY A 148 -22.64 -12.05 -9.77
CA GLY A 148 -22.20 -13.15 -8.92
C GLY A 148 -20.69 -13.38 -8.98
N VAL A 149 -20.27 -14.62 -9.16
CA VAL A 149 -18.85 -15.04 -9.17
C VAL A 149 -18.25 -14.78 -10.55
N PRO A 150 -17.21 -13.92 -10.68
CA PRO A 150 -16.50 -13.75 -11.96
C PRO A 150 -15.79 -15.04 -12.38
N LEU A 151 -16.18 -15.58 -13.52
CA LEU A 151 -15.61 -16.80 -14.07
C LEU A 151 -14.77 -16.52 -15.32
N CYS A 152 -13.64 -17.23 -15.47
CA CYS A 152 -12.91 -17.22 -16.72
C CYS A 152 -13.79 -17.73 -17.87
N PRO A 153 -13.95 -16.99 -18.98
CA PRO A 153 -14.79 -17.40 -20.10
C PRO A 153 -14.36 -18.72 -20.74
N GLU A 154 -13.05 -19.02 -20.71
CA GLU A 154 -12.46 -20.22 -21.30
C GLU A 154 -12.45 -21.40 -20.32
N CYS A 155 -11.98 -21.19 -19.10
CA CYS A 155 -11.75 -22.25 -18.13
C CYS A 155 -12.94 -22.53 -17.22
N LYS A 156 -13.94 -21.65 -17.17
CA LYS A 156 -15.14 -21.74 -16.33
C LYS A 156 -14.84 -21.86 -14.82
N VAL A 157 -13.68 -21.37 -14.38
CA VAL A 157 -13.27 -21.33 -12.97
C VAL A 157 -13.30 -19.89 -12.45
N PRO A 158 -13.52 -19.67 -11.13
CA PRO A 158 -13.47 -18.35 -10.53
C PRO A 158 -12.16 -17.64 -10.82
N ILE A 159 -12.25 -16.34 -11.15
CA ILE A 159 -11.08 -15.47 -11.29
C ILE A 159 -10.44 -15.29 -9.93
N ARG A 160 -9.15 -15.49 -9.85
CA ARG A 160 -8.37 -15.21 -8.64
C ARG A 160 -8.12 -13.71 -8.51
N PRO A 161 -8.52 -13.07 -7.39
CA PRO A 161 -8.10 -11.70 -7.08
C PRO A 161 -6.58 -11.58 -7.07
N GLY A 162 -6.05 -10.47 -7.58
CA GLY A 162 -4.61 -10.20 -7.63
C GLY A 162 -3.98 -9.82 -6.28
N VAL A 163 -4.76 -9.90 -5.22
CA VAL A 163 -4.34 -9.60 -3.85
C VAL A 163 -4.07 -10.87 -3.04
N ASN A 164 -3.13 -10.80 -2.11
CA ASN A 164 -2.92 -11.87 -1.15
C ASN A 164 -4.09 -11.90 -0.15
N LEU A 165 -4.80 -13.01 -0.14
CA LEU A 165 -5.81 -13.29 0.89
C LEU A 165 -5.15 -13.83 2.16
N ILE A 166 -5.83 -13.72 3.28
CA ILE A 166 -5.36 -14.34 4.54
C ILE A 166 -5.21 -15.84 4.32
N GLY A 167 -4.04 -16.38 4.68
CA GLY A 167 -3.65 -17.77 4.41
C GLY A 167 -2.80 -17.96 3.14
N ASP A 168 -2.71 -16.95 2.26
CA ASP A 168 -1.78 -17.00 1.14
C ASP A 168 -0.33 -16.75 1.59
N ARG A 169 0.60 -17.33 0.83
CA ARG A 169 2.02 -17.00 0.98
C ARG A 169 2.34 -15.71 0.25
N MET A 170 3.10 -14.83 0.87
CA MET A 170 3.64 -13.67 0.17
C MET A 170 4.63 -14.12 -0.92
N SER A 171 4.64 -13.37 -2.02
CA SER A 171 5.57 -13.63 -3.12
C SER A 171 7.02 -13.41 -2.68
N SER A 172 7.83 -14.46 -2.69
CA SER A 172 9.27 -14.36 -2.40
C SER A 172 9.98 -13.41 -3.37
N ALA A 173 9.55 -13.38 -4.63
CA ALA A 173 10.09 -12.46 -5.63
C ALA A 173 9.85 -10.99 -5.23
N ARG A 174 8.64 -10.63 -4.76
CA ARG A 174 8.33 -9.27 -4.30
C ARG A 174 9.13 -8.89 -3.04
N ILE A 175 9.30 -9.83 -2.11
CA ILE A 175 10.13 -9.61 -0.91
C ILE A 175 11.59 -9.38 -1.32
N THR A 176 12.12 -10.20 -2.23
CA THR A 176 13.50 -10.05 -2.74
C THR A 176 13.70 -8.71 -3.45
N MET A 177 12.74 -8.28 -4.27
CA MET A 177 12.77 -6.96 -4.92
C MET A 177 12.80 -5.83 -3.88
N ALA A 178 11.92 -5.87 -2.89
CA ALA A 178 11.86 -4.88 -1.82
C ALA A 178 13.17 -4.81 -1.03
N ALA A 179 13.71 -5.96 -0.63
CA ALA A 179 14.99 -6.06 0.08
C ALA A 179 16.16 -5.50 -0.76
N ALA A 180 16.19 -5.79 -2.06
CA ALA A 180 17.23 -5.31 -2.96
C ALA A 180 17.20 -3.78 -3.13
N GLU A 181 16.02 -3.16 -3.18
CA GLU A 181 15.91 -1.70 -3.24
C GLU A 181 16.31 -1.06 -1.91
N LEU A 182 15.90 -1.63 -0.77
CA LEU A 182 16.30 -1.14 0.56
C LEU A 182 17.81 -1.26 0.81
N ALA A 183 18.44 -2.34 0.34
CA ALA A 183 19.88 -2.53 0.51
C ALA A 183 20.73 -1.48 -0.22
N LYS A 184 20.20 -0.83 -1.26
CA LYS A 184 20.86 0.25 -2.00
C LYS A 184 20.51 1.64 -1.43
N ALA A 185 19.48 1.74 -0.59
CA ALA A 185 18.97 3.02 -0.12
C ALA A 185 19.93 3.69 0.85
N ASP A 186 20.17 4.99 0.65
CA ASP A 186 20.86 5.87 1.61
C ASP A 186 19.89 6.56 2.56
N THR A 187 18.66 6.76 2.12
CA THR A 187 17.59 7.45 2.84
C THR A 187 16.29 6.63 2.81
N LEU A 188 15.70 6.43 3.98
CA LEU A 188 14.43 5.73 4.16
C LEU A 188 13.36 6.74 4.59
N LEU A 189 12.29 6.83 3.80
CA LEU A 189 11.10 7.61 4.11
C LEU A 189 9.96 6.65 4.53
N ILE A 190 9.44 6.83 5.73
CA ILE A 190 8.33 6.03 6.26
C ILE A 190 7.11 6.93 6.36
N LEU A 191 6.04 6.59 5.66
CA LEU A 191 4.80 7.35 5.60
C LEU A 191 3.62 6.51 6.08
N GLY A 192 2.86 7.03 7.04
CA GLY A 192 1.62 6.40 7.49
C GLY A 192 1.80 5.06 8.20
N GLY A 193 2.86 4.94 8.96
CA GLY A 193 3.15 3.78 9.80
C GLY A 193 4.16 4.12 10.89
N HIS A 194 4.23 3.30 11.94
CA HIS A 194 5.22 3.38 13.01
C HIS A 194 6.40 2.45 12.74
N MET A 195 7.52 2.65 13.43
CA MET A 195 8.71 1.81 13.29
C MET A 195 8.47 0.32 13.59
N GLU A 196 7.50 0.00 14.45
CA GLU A 196 7.15 -1.39 14.80
C GLU A 196 6.08 -2.02 13.91
N THR A 197 5.47 -1.24 12.99
CA THR A 197 4.46 -1.83 12.09
C THR A 197 5.06 -2.98 11.27
N PRO A 198 4.29 -4.04 10.96
CA PRO A 198 4.82 -5.21 10.26
C PRO A 198 5.49 -4.90 8.92
N LEU A 199 5.11 -3.83 8.22
CA LEU A 199 5.82 -3.38 7.03
C LEU A 199 7.22 -2.92 7.38
N VAL A 200 7.33 -1.99 8.33
CA VAL A 200 8.60 -1.35 8.68
C VAL A 200 9.52 -2.36 9.39
N SER A 201 9.04 -3.04 10.43
CA SER A 201 9.85 -3.98 11.21
C SER A 201 10.41 -5.15 10.38
N ASN A 202 9.67 -5.62 9.36
CA ASN A 202 10.15 -6.68 8.47
C ASN A 202 11.11 -6.19 7.38
N MET A 203 11.00 -4.91 6.97
CA MET A 203 11.79 -4.34 5.89
C MET A 203 13.04 -3.60 6.38
N LEU A 204 12.98 -3.00 7.57
CA LEU A 204 14.08 -2.24 8.16
C LEU A 204 15.43 -3.00 8.23
N PRO A 205 15.47 -4.32 8.53
CA PRO A 205 16.74 -5.07 8.54
C PRO A 205 17.52 -5.07 7.22
N TYR A 206 16.87 -4.78 6.09
CA TYR A 206 17.52 -4.67 4.78
C TYR A 206 18.05 -3.27 4.48
N PHE A 207 17.67 -2.26 5.26
CA PHE A 207 18.14 -0.89 5.10
C PHE A 207 19.48 -0.70 5.83
N HIS A 208 20.48 -0.22 5.09
CA HIS A 208 21.84 0.03 5.62
C HIS A 208 22.28 1.49 5.43
N GLY A 209 21.33 2.36 5.03
CA GLY A 209 21.58 3.80 4.89
C GLY A 209 21.73 4.52 6.25
N ASN A 210 21.77 5.82 6.19
CA ASN A 210 22.12 6.64 7.35
C ASN A 210 21.08 7.69 7.73
N LEU A 211 19.89 7.64 7.11
CA LEU A 211 18.83 8.60 7.38
C LEU A 211 17.46 7.93 7.30
N VAL A 212 16.72 8.00 8.39
CA VAL A 212 15.34 7.54 8.49
C VAL A 212 14.43 8.72 8.83
N ILE A 213 13.49 9.03 7.94
CA ILE A 213 12.48 10.09 8.11
C ILE A 213 11.12 9.42 8.24
N LEU A 214 10.39 9.72 9.32
CA LEU A 214 9.06 9.17 9.59
C LEU A 214 8.02 10.28 9.60
N VAL A 215 6.92 10.05 8.89
CA VAL A 215 5.73 10.92 8.91
C VAL A 215 4.51 10.07 9.23
N ASN A 216 3.86 10.35 10.35
CA ASN A 216 2.63 9.65 10.77
C ASN A 216 1.72 10.57 11.58
N GLU A 217 0.40 10.33 11.53
CA GLU A 217 -0.56 11.16 12.25
C GLU A 217 -0.48 10.96 13.77
N SER A 218 -0.39 9.71 14.21
CA SER A 218 -0.31 9.37 15.63
C SER A 218 1.12 9.18 16.10
N LYS A 219 1.34 9.35 17.41
CA LYS A 219 2.64 9.17 18.07
C LYS A 219 2.75 7.76 18.62
N HIS A 220 3.93 7.16 18.48
CA HIS A 220 4.26 5.88 19.10
C HIS A 220 5.66 5.91 19.71
N LEU A 221 5.88 5.10 20.75
CA LEU A 221 7.17 5.06 21.45
C LEU A 221 8.32 4.59 20.54
N SER A 222 8.04 3.70 19.59
CA SER A 222 9.03 3.20 18.64
C SER A 222 9.52 4.25 17.64
N ASP A 223 8.77 5.34 17.43
CA ASP A 223 9.10 6.38 16.43
C ASP A 223 10.41 7.11 16.74
N ARG A 224 10.86 7.10 18.01
CA ARG A 224 12.17 7.61 18.42
C ARG A 224 13.37 6.91 17.78
N MET A 225 13.15 5.79 17.10
CA MET A 225 14.18 5.09 16.32
C MET A 225 14.43 5.73 14.95
N ALA A 226 13.54 6.60 14.48
CA ALA A 226 13.78 7.42 13.31
C ALA A 226 14.65 8.64 13.66
N ASP A 227 15.45 9.10 12.71
CA ASP A 227 16.30 10.29 12.90
C ASP A 227 15.46 11.58 12.93
N PHE A 228 14.40 11.64 12.11
CA PHE A 228 13.43 12.72 12.07
C PHE A 228 12.01 12.18 12.04
N THR A 229 11.16 12.74 12.89
CA THR A 229 9.76 12.35 12.98
C THR A 229 8.86 13.60 12.91
N TYR A 230 7.90 13.56 11.98
CA TYR A 230 6.89 14.59 11.81
C TYR A 230 5.51 13.99 12.09
N TYR A 231 4.76 14.64 12.98
CA TYR A 231 3.41 14.21 13.32
C TYR A 231 2.37 15.04 12.59
N GLY A 232 1.61 14.36 11.74
CA GLY A 232 0.57 14.90 10.89
C GLY A 232 0.28 13.94 9.75
N LYS A 233 -0.76 14.21 9.00
CA LYS A 233 -1.11 13.37 7.85
C LYS A 233 -0.03 13.46 6.78
N PRO A 234 0.44 12.32 6.22
CA PRO A 234 1.43 12.32 5.16
C PRO A 234 1.07 13.25 3.98
N ARG A 235 -0.21 13.36 3.64
CA ARG A 235 -0.68 14.26 2.56
C ARG A 235 -0.46 15.75 2.85
N ASP A 236 -0.35 16.15 4.13
CA ASP A 236 -0.14 17.54 4.53
C ASP A 236 1.35 17.85 4.77
N ILE A 237 2.11 16.84 5.27
CA ILE A 237 3.51 17.00 5.66
C ILE A 237 4.46 16.77 4.48
N LEU A 238 4.26 15.71 3.67
CA LEU A 238 5.20 15.38 2.60
C LEU A 238 5.33 16.49 1.53
N PRO A 239 4.27 17.18 1.10
CA PRO A 239 4.40 18.33 0.20
C PRO A 239 5.22 19.48 0.80
N GLN A 240 5.26 19.62 2.14
CA GLN A 240 6.09 20.60 2.79
C GLN A 240 7.57 20.15 2.85
N LEU A 241 7.83 18.86 3.03
CA LEU A 241 9.19 18.30 2.99
C LEU A 241 9.77 18.27 1.57
N TYR A 242 8.93 18.18 0.56
CA TYR A 242 9.31 18.22 -0.85
C TYR A 242 8.38 19.15 -1.64
N PRO A 243 8.54 20.48 -1.51
CA PRO A 243 7.68 21.43 -2.19
C PRO A 243 7.87 21.37 -3.71
N ALA A 244 6.83 21.73 -4.47
CA ALA A 244 6.97 21.93 -5.89
C ALA A 244 7.97 23.08 -6.14
N ALA A 245 8.77 22.97 -7.19
CA ALA A 245 9.61 24.09 -7.62
C ALA A 245 8.72 25.33 -7.84
N ALA A 246 9.16 26.47 -7.31
CA ALA A 246 8.50 27.73 -7.62
C ALA A 246 8.62 27.95 -9.14
N GLY A 247 7.46 27.95 -9.84
CA GLY A 247 7.38 28.19 -11.27
C GLY A 247 7.78 29.62 -11.61
#